data_0cf5073f26671c6c20e89beb2f5f65e5
#
_entry.id   0cf5073f26671c6c20e89beb2f5f65e5
#
_cell.length_a   1.000
_cell.length_b   1.000
_cell.length_c   1.000
_cell.angle_alpha   90.00
_cell.angle_beta   90.00
_cell.angle_gamma   90.00
#
_symmetry.space_group_name_H-M   'P 1'
#
loop_
_entity.id
_entity.type
_entity.pdbx_description
1 polymer ?
#
loop_
_entity_poly.entity_id
_entity_poly.type
_entity_poly.pdbx_seq_one_letter_code
_entity_poly.pdbx_strand_id
1 'polypeptide(L)'
;MVKLRFYVTTPIYYVNDKPHIGSFYTTLIADILARWHRLKGEEVFFLTGTDENSQKNVEAAKNAGKEVREYVDEMARIWQETWRMLDISSDDFVRTTEDRHQKAVYGFFRRVLERGDIYKGKYVGYYCVGCEAFLTKQDLVDGKCLIHKTEPMALEEENYFFAASRYK
;
A
#
# COMPACT_ATOMS: atom_id res chain seq x y z
N MET A 1 16.77 21.14 -25.55
CA MET A 1 15.94 19.94 -25.72
C MET A 1 15.25 19.63 -24.40
N VAL A 2 13.97 19.38 -24.39
CA VAL A 2 13.23 18.94 -23.19
C VAL A 2 13.71 17.52 -22.89
N LYS A 3 14.26 17.28 -21.69
CA LYS A 3 14.62 15.92 -21.27
C LYS A 3 13.31 15.14 -21.06
N LEU A 4 13.24 13.95 -21.63
CA LEU A 4 12.16 13.01 -21.34
C LEU A 4 12.20 12.61 -19.86
N ARG A 5 11.03 12.47 -19.23
CA ARG A 5 10.88 12.07 -17.85
C ARG A 5 10.28 10.69 -17.77
N PHE A 6 10.84 9.88 -16.91
CA PHE A 6 10.34 8.54 -16.62
C PHE A 6 10.11 8.37 -15.12
N TYR A 7 8.89 7.93 -14.76
CA TYR A 7 8.52 7.66 -13.38
C TYR A 7 8.12 6.21 -13.23
N VAL A 8 8.70 5.54 -12.25
CA VAL A 8 8.38 4.14 -11.93
C VAL A 8 8.22 3.96 -10.43
N THR A 9 7.23 3.15 -10.05
CA THR A 9 7.00 2.77 -8.65
C THR A 9 6.92 1.26 -8.51
N THR A 10 7.25 0.78 -7.32
CA THR A 10 6.80 -0.53 -6.85
C THR A 10 5.47 -0.40 -6.11
N PRO A 11 4.77 -1.50 -5.79
CA PRO A 11 3.86 -1.50 -4.65
C PRO A 11 4.60 -1.05 -3.38
N ILE A 12 3.88 -0.43 -2.45
CA ILE A 12 4.38 -0.27 -1.08
C ILE A 12 4.08 -1.56 -0.32
N TYR A 13 5.07 -2.08 0.40
CA TYR A 13 4.99 -3.41 0.99
C TYR A 13 4.54 -3.37 2.45
N TYR A 14 3.67 -4.29 2.87
CA TYR A 14 3.37 -4.48 4.29
C TYR A 14 4.62 -4.92 5.04
N VAL A 15 4.84 -4.32 6.20
CA VAL A 15 5.99 -4.61 7.07
C VAL A 15 5.69 -5.68 8.13
N ASN A 16 4.68 -6.52 7.89
CA ASN A 16 4.36 -7.65 8.75
C ASN A 16 5.42 -8.77 8.73
N ASP A 17 6.30 -8.77 7.73
CA ASP A 17 7.43 -9.67 7.62
C ASP A 17 8.59 -9.01 6.83
N LYS A 18 9.75 -9.66 6.84
CA LYS A 18 10.95 -9.25 6.10
C LYS A 18 10.73 -9.35 4.59
N PRO A 19 11.52 -8.63 3.78
CA PRO A 19 11.52 -8.79 2.33
C PRO A 19 11.74 -10.26 1.94
N HIS A 20 11.00 -10.73 0.94
CA HIS A 20 11.12 -12.07 0.39
C HIS A 20 11.37 -12.01 -1.12
N ILE A 21 11.64 -13.16 -1.75
CA ILE A 21 11.98 -13.24 -3.17
C ILE A 21 10.91 -12.61 -4.09
N GLY A 22 9.62 -12.68 -3.72
CA GLY A 22 8.54 -12.07 -4.50
C GLY A 22 8.59 -10.54 -4.48
N SER A 23 8.82 -9.93 -3.31
CA SER A 23 8.99 -8.47 -3.20
C SER A 23 10.27 -8.01 -3.90
N PHE A 24 11.35 -8.78 -3.79
CA PHE A 24 12.59 -8.50 -4.50
C PHE A 24 12.40 -8.55 -6.02
N TYR A 25 11.73 -9.59 -6.53
CA TYR A 25 11.48 -9.73 -7.98
C TYR A 25 10.74 -8.51 -8.55
N THR A 26 9.68 -8.06 -7.89
CA THR A 26 8.92 -6.88 -8.30
C THR A 26 9.79 -5.60 -8.27
N THR A 27 10.58 -5.43 -7.21
CA THR A 27 11.45 -4.27 -7.05
C THR A 27 12.59 -4.27 -8.07
N LEU A 28 13.16 -5.45 -8.37
CA LEU A 28 14.21 -5.62 -9.37
C LEU A 28 13.73 -5.24 -10.78
N ILE A 29 12.49 -5.59 -11.15
CA ILE A 29 11.92 -5.17 -12.45
C ILE A 29 11.86 -3.64 -12.53
N ALA A 30 11.39 -2.97 -11.50
CA ALA A 30 11.34 -1.51 -11.46
C ALA A 30 12.75 -0.89 -11.52
N ASP A 31 13.72 -1.48 -10.82
CA ASP A 31 15.11 -1.03 -10.82
C ASP A 31 15.76 -1.17 -12.20
N ILE A 32 15.53 -2.29 -12.89
CA ILE A 32 16.01 -2.51 -14.26
C ILE A 32 15.46 -1.42 -15.20
N LEU A 33 14.17 -1.13 -15.12
CA LEU A 33 13.54 -0.08 -15.91
C LEU A 33 14.12 1.30 -15.59
N ALA A 34 14.28 1.63 -14.31
CA ALA A 34 14.88 2.89 -13.88
C ALA A 34 16.31 3.05 -14.41
N ARG A 35 17.15 2.03 -14.26
CA ARG A 35 18.52 2.02 -14.78
C ARG A 35 18.56 2.15 -16.30
N TRP A 36 17.70 1.44 -17.00
CA TRP A 36 17.59 1.51 -18.46
C TRP A 36 17.28 2.93 -18.95
N HIS A 37 16.27 3.58 -18.34
CA HIS A 37 15.90 4.95 -18.70
C HIS A 37 16.99 5.97 -18.33
N ARG A 38 17.71 5.77 -17.23
CA ARG A 38 18.90 6.58 -16.88
C ARG A 38 20.01 6.44 -17.90
N LEU A 39 20.29 5.22 -18.38
CA LEU A 39 21.29 4.98 -19.45
C LEU A 39 20.91 5.67 -20.77
N LYS A 40 19.64 5.86 -21.06
CA LYS A 40 19.15 6.64 -22.19
C LYS A 40 19.29 8.16 -22.00
N GLY A 41 19.73 8.62 -20.83
CA GLY A 41 19.86 10.04 -20.50
C GLY A 41 18.56 10.72 -20.11
N GLU A 42 17.52 9.97 -19.78
CA GLU A 42 16.23 10.48 -19.31
C GLU A 42 16.30 10.90 -17.84
N GLU A 43 15.43 11.83 -17.42
CA GLU A 43 15.25 12.19 -16.02
C GLU A 43 14.33 11.14 -15.37
N VAL A 44 14.89 10.35 -14.45
CA VAL A 44 14.17 9.22 -13.83
C VAL A 44 13.88 9.51 -12.37
N PHE A 45 12.68 9.17 -11.92
CA PHE A 45 12.33 9.09 -10.51
C PHE A 45 11.75 7.70 -10.22
N PHE A 46 12.44 6.95 -9.36
CA PHE A 46 12.05 5.61 -8.92
C PHE A 46 11.65 5.65 -7.44
N LEU A 47 10.38 5.38 -7.15
CA LEU A 47 9.81 5.36 -5.81
C LEU A 47 9.49 3.94 -5.36
N THR A 48 9.91 3.58 -4.16
CA THR A 48 9.47 2.39 -3.44
C THR A 48 9.09 2.75 -2.01
N GLY A 49 8.64 1.79 -1.19
CA GLY A 49 8.29 2.11 0.19
C GLY A 49 7.56 1.00 0.93
N THR A 50 7.04 1.36 2.10
CA THR A 50 6.31 0.46 2.99
C THR A 50 4.92 0.97 3.32
N ASP A 51 3.94 0.04 3.34
CA ASP A 51 2.61 0.26 3.90
C ASP A 51 2.60 -0.20 5.37
N GLU A 52 2.56 0.78 6.26
CA GLU A 52 2.65 0.56 7.70
C GLU A 52 1.28 0.57 8.39
N ASN A 53 0.19 0.76 7.63
CA ASN A 53 -1.16 0.83 8.16
C ASN A 53 -1.98 -0.38 7.73
N SER A 54 -1.78 -1.53 8.38
CA SER A 54 -2.59 -2.73 8.16
C SER A 54 -2.80 -3.52 9.44
N GLN A 55 -3.90 -4.29 9.48
CA GLN A 55 -4.18 -5.23 10.57
C GLN A 55 -3.08 -6.29 10.68
N LYS A 56 -2.47 -6.71 9.57
CA LYS A 56 -1.36 -7.67 9.55
C LYS A 56 -0.16 -7.17 10.31
N ASN A 57 0.15 -5.87 10.21
CA ASN A 57 1.25 -5.25 10.95
C ASN A 57 0.97 -5.25 12.46
N VAL A 58 -0.29 -4.99 12.86
CA VAL A 58 -0.72 -5.04 14.27
C VAL A 58 -0.57 -6.45 14.84
N GLU A 59 -1.03 -7.46 14.11
CA GLU A 59 -0.91 -8.86 14.51
C GLU A 59 0.57 -9.31 14.61
N ALA A 60 1.39 -8.92 13.65
CA ALA A 60 2.82 -9.23 13.64
C ALA A 60 3.55 -8.59 14.84
N ALA A 61 3.26 -7.33 15.15
CA ALA A 61 3.79 -6.63 16.32
C ALA A 61 3.40 -7.32 17.62
N LYS A 62 2.12 -7.70 17.75
CA LYS A 62 1.61 -8.46 18.92
C LYS A 62 2.32 -9.80 19.09
N ASN A 63 2.50 -10.54 18.00
CA ASN A 63 3.20 -11.82 18.00
C ASN A 63 4.69 -11.68 18.38
N ALA A 64 5.30 -10.53 18.02
CA ALA A 64 6.67 -10.18 18.41
C ALA A 64 6.79 -9.61 19.83
N GLY A 65 5.67 -9.40 20.53
CA GLY A 65 5.65 -8.79 21.88
C GLY A 65 6.10 -7.32 21.89
N LYS A 66 5.85 -6.58 20.80
CA LYS A 66 6.29 -5.20 20.63
C LYS A 66 5.10 -4.26 20.43
N GLU A 67 5.33 -2.98 20.78
CA GLU A 67 4.43 -1.91 20.37
C GLU A 67 4.43 -1.77 18.84
N VAL A 68 3.26 -1.47 18.26
CA VAL A 68 3.08 -1.45 16.80
C VAL A 68 4.05 -0.46 16.14
N ARG A 69 4.20 0.73 16.71
CA ARG A 69 5.10 1.76 16.19
C ARG A 69 6.56 1.33 16.17
N GLU A 70 7.01 0.72 17.26
CA GLU A 70 8.37 0.20 17.37
C GLU A 70 8.63 -0.90 16.34
N TYR A 71 7.67 -1.82 16.20
CA TYR A 71 7.76 -2.93 15.25
C TYR A 71 7.87 -2.43 13.82
N VAL A 72 6.99 -1.53 13.37
CA VAL A 72 7.01 -1.03 12.00
C VAL A 72 8.25 -0.18 11.71
N ASP A 73 8.76 0.57 12.68
CA ASP A 73 10.00 1.34 12.55
C ASP A 73 11.22 0.41 12.37
N GLU A 74 11.28 -0.71 13.10
CA GLU A 74 12.32 -1.71 12.95
C GLU A 74 12.23 -2.41 11.59
N MET A 75 11.04 -2.85 11.21
CA MET A 75 10.82 -3.56 9.96
C MET A 75 11.10 -2.66 8.75
N ALA A 76 10.68 -1.40 8.77
CA ALA A 76 11.00 -0.46 7.70
C ALA A 76 12.52 -0.26 7.52
N ARG A 77 13.30 -0.25 8.61
CA ARG A 77 14.77 -0.23 8.52
C ARG A 77 15.31 -1.49 7.86
N ILE A 78 14.79 -2.68 8.21
CA ILE A 78 15.19 -3.94 7.59
C ILE A 78 14.93 -3.91 6.08
N TRP A 79 13.76 -3.39 5.66
CA TRP A 79 13.41 -3.24 4.25
C TRP A 79 14.39 -2.30 3.52
N GLN A 80 14.67 -1.13 4.08
CA GLN A 80 15.63 -0.17 3.51
C GLN A 80 17.04 -0.74 3.41
N GLU A 81 17.52 -1.42 4.45
CA GLU A 81 18.83 -2.06 4.47
C GLU A 81 18.92 -3.19 3.44
N THR A 82 17.85 -3.99 3.28
CA THR A 82 17.79 -5.04 2.28
C THR A 82 17.90 -4.48 0.88
N TRP A 83 17.15 -3.41 0.55
CA TRP A 83 17.25 -2.78 -0.76
C TRP A 83 18.63 -2.17 -1.01
N ARG A 84 19.25 -1.62 0.01
CA ARG A 84 20.62 -1.11 -0.09
C ARG A 84 21.65 -2.22 -0.35
N MET A 85 21.54 -3.34 0.36
CA MET A 85 22.41 -4.51 0.14
C MET A 85 22.28 -5.10 -1.27
N LEU A 86 21.08 -5.02 -1.85
CA LEU A 86 20.79 -5.51 -3.20
C LEU A 86 21.02 -4.46 -4.28
N ASP A 87 21.63 -3.33 -3.92
CA ASP A 87 21.94 -2.21 -4.84
C ASP A 87 20.71 -1.70 -5.62
N ILE A 88 19.55 -1.70 -5.00
CA ILE A 88 18.32 -1.13 -5.59
C ILE A 88 18.48 0.39 -5.67
N SER A 89 18.33 0.95 -6.87
CA SER A 89 18.64 2.35 -7.19
C SER A 89 17.45 3.30 -7.04
N SER A 90 16.57 3.05 -6.06
CA SER A 90 15.43 3.95 -5.81
C SER A 90 15.90 5.33 -5.38
N ASP A 91 15.21 6.37 -5.89
CA ASP A 91 15.49 7.77 -5.55
C ASP A 91 14.85 8.14 -4.21
N ASP A 92 13.76 7.48 -3.84
CA ASP A 92 13.07 7.71 -2.58
C ASP A 92 12.45 6.41 -2.03
N PHE A 93 12.31 6.39 -0.71
CA PHE A 93 11.63 5.32 0.03
C PHE A 93 10.57 5.95 0.93
N VAL A 94 9.29 5.82 0.55
CA VAL A 94 8.17 6.37 1.32
C VAL A 94 7.70 5.39 2.39
N ARG A 95 7.44 5.93 3.58
CA ARG A 95 6.74 5.21 4.65
C ARG A 95 5.37 5.87 4.88
N THR A 96 4.31 5.09 4.96
CA THR A 96 2.96 5.66 5.15
C THR A 96 2.78 6.33 6.52
N THR A 97 3.66 6.06 7.49
CA THR A 97 3.67 6.73 8.80
C THR A 97 4.50 8.01 8.84
N GLU A 98 5.19 8.39 7.78
CA GLU A 98 5.95 9.64 7.72
C GLU A 98 5.05 10.88 7.67
N ASP A 99 5.46 11.92 8.37
CA ASP A 99 4.77 13.22 8.36
C ASP A 99 4.52 13.78 6.97
N ARG A 100 5.50 13.65 6.06
CA ARG A 100 5.37 14.13 4.68
C ARG A 100 4.25 13.41 3.94
N HIS A 101 4.11 12.10 4.12
CA HIS A 101 3.05 11.28 3.53
C HIS A 101 1.70 11.67 4.11
N GLN A 102 1.59 11.70 5.45
CA GLN A 102 0.35 12.06 6.14
C GLN A 102 -0.14 13.45 5.73
N LYS A 103 0.76 14.45 5.68
CA LYS A 103 0.41 15.81 5.24
C LYS A 103 -0.11 15.83 3.80
N ALA A 104 0.50 15.07 2.90
CA ALA A 104 0.03 14.96 1.52
C ALA A 104 -1.35 14.30 1.43
N VAL A 105 -1.57 13.20 2.15
CA VAL A 105 -2.86 12.50 2.23
C VAL A 105 -3.95 13.42 2.79
N TYR A 106 -3.70 14.07 3.93
CA TYR A 106 -4.67 14.99 4.52
C TYR A 106 -4.98 16.19 3.62
N GLY A 107 -3.95 16.75 2.97
CA GLY A 107 -4.15 17.85 2.02
C GLY A 107 -4.98 17.46 0.82
N PHE A 108 -4.75 16.27 0.27
CA PHE A 108 -5.52 15.72 -0.84
C PHE A 108 -6.96 15.41 -0.40
N PHE A 109 -7.13 14.67 0.70
CA PHE A 109 -8.43 14.28 1.24
C PHE A 109 -9.31 15.52 1.51
N ARG A 110 -8.75 16.56 2.14
CA ARG A 110 -9.48 17.81 2.42
C ARG A 110 -10.02 18.45 1.15
N ARG A 111 -9.20 18.58 0.11
CA ARG A 111 -9.63 19.16 -1.17
C ARG A 111 -10.78 18.39 -1.81
N VAL A 112 -10.74 17.07 -1.75
CA VAL A 112 -11.77 16.21 -2.33
C VAL A 112 -13.05 16.27 -1.49
N LEU A 113 -12.93 16.34 -0.15
CA LEU A 113 -14.05 16.53 0.77
C LEU A 113 -14.74 17.88 0.55
N GLU A 114 -13.97 18.97 0.42
CA GLU A 114 -14.49 20.33 0.16
C GLU A 114 -15.25 20.42 -1.18
N ARG A 115 -14.89 19.57 -2.16
CA ARG A 115 -15.61 19.44 -3.43
C ARG A 115 -16.90 18.63 -3.34
N GLY A 116 -17.17 18.00 -2.19
CA GLY A 116 -18.32 17.13 -1.98
C GLY A 116 -18.22 15.79 -2.69
N ASP A 117 -17.02 15.38 -3.07
CA ASP A 117 -16.75 14.09 -3.73
C ASP A 117 -16.44 12.98 -2.71
N ILE A 118 -16.28 13.33 -1.43
CA ILE A 118 -16.27 12.39 -0.31
C ILE A 118 -17.53 12.65 0.52
N TYR A 119 -18.27 11.62 0.82
CA TYR A 119 -19.53 11.69 1.55
C TYR A 119 -19.67 10.52 2.52
N LYS A 120 -20.44 10.72 3.60
CA LYS A 120 -20.78 9.65 4.53
C LYS A 120 -21.91 8.81 3.97
N GLY A 121 -21.81 7.52 4.14
CA GLY A 121 -22.84 6.57 3.75
C GLY A 121 -22.75 5.29 4.58
N LYS A 122 -23.86 4.56 4.63
CA LYS A 122 -23.89 3.24 5.26
C LYS A 122 -23.52 2.18 4.22
N TYR A 123 -22.65 1.29 4.62
CA TYR A 123 -22.31 0.10 3.85
C TYR A 123 -22.71 -1.15 4.64
N VAL A 124 -23.44 -1.99 3.97
CA VAL A 124 -23.81 -3.32 4.50
C VAL A 124 -23.16 -4.36 3.58
N GLY A 125 -22.27 -5.16 4.08
CA GLY A 125 -21.58 -6.15 3.28
C GLY A 125 -20.96 -7.27 4.10
N TYR A 126 -20.38 -8.22 3.39
CA TYR A 126 -19.68 -9.36 3.96
C TYR A 126 -18.19 -9.10 3.94
N TYR A 127 -17.59 -8.83 5.09
CA TYR A 127 -16.15 -8.56 5.17
C TYR A 127 -15.34 -9.84 5.36
N CYS A 128 -14.43 -10.10 4.44
CA CYS A 128 -13.48 -11.21 4.56
C CYS A 128 -12.13 -10.69 5.10
N VAL A 129 -11.75 -11.12 6.29
CA VAL A 129 -10.49 -10.72 6.94
C VAL A 129 -9.27 -11.13 6.11
N GLY A 130 -9.31 -12.31 5.49
CA GLY A 130 -8.19 -12.79 4.67
C GLY A 130 -7.99 -11.98 3.38
N CYS A 131 -9.09 -11.55 2.72
CA CYS A 131 -9.03 -10.67 1.56
C CYS A 131 -8.81 -9.21 1.93
N GLU A 132 -9.02 -8.83 3.19
CA GLU A 132 -9.09 -7.43 3.65
C GLU A 132 -10.08 -6.60 2.80
N ALA A 133 -11.21 -7.22 2.41
CA ALA A 133 -12.16 -6.63 1.47
C ALA A 133 -13.60 -7.04 1.80
N PHE A 134 -14.52 -6.16 1.43
CA PHE A 134 -15.93 -6.49 1.40
C PHE A 134 -16.26 -7.33 0.17
N LEU A 135 -17.04 -8.38 0.39
CA LEU A 135 -17.52 -9.30 -0.63
C LEU A 135 -19.00 -9.03 -0.90
N THR A 136 -19.39 -9.18 -2.14
CA THR A 136 -20.82 -9.24 -2.52
C THR A 136 -21.36 -10.66 -2.35
N LYS A 137 -22.69 -10.85 -2.39
CA LYS A 137 -23.26 -12.20 -2.37
C LYS A 137 -22.76 -13.09 -3.52
N GLN A 138 -22.37 -12.47 -4.65
CA GLN A 138 -21.86 -13.18 -5.82
C GLN A 138 -20.43 -13.71 -5.62
N ASP A 139 -19.68 -13.11 -4.70
CA ASP A 139 -18.31 -13.51 -4.36
C ASP A 139 -18.26 -14.64 -3.33
N LEU A 140 -19.43 -15.12 -2.90
CA LEU A 140 -19.57 -16.19 -1.91
C LEU A 140 -19.97 -17.51 -2.58
N VAL A 141 -19.33 -18.59 -2.17
CA VAL A 141 -19.73 -19.98 -2.51
C VAL A 141 -20.08 -20.69 -1.21
N ASP A 142 -21.30 -21.20 -1.11
CA ASP A 142 -21.85 -21.81 0.10
C ASP A 142 -21.70 -20.92 1.36
N GLY A 143 -21.90 -19.60 1.18
CA GLY A 143 -21.75 -18.61 2.26
C GLY A 143 -20.31 -18.28 2.65
N LYS A 144 -19.30 -18.82 1.95
CA LYS A 144 -17.89 -18.65 2.25
C LYS A 144 -17.15 -17.87 1.17
N CYS A 145 -16.12 -17.15 1.57
CA CYS A 145 -15.19 -16.50 0.65
C CYS A 145 -14.58 -17.52 -0.32
N LEU A 146 -14.64 -17.24 -1.61
CA LEU A 146 -14.11 -18.12 -2.66
C LEU A 146 -12.60 -18.43 -2.48
N ILE A 147 -11.83 -17.43 -2.04
CA ILE A 147 -10.37 -17.51 -1.90
C ILE A 147 -9.98 -18.19 -0.58
N HIS A 148 -10.50 -17.67 0.55
CA HIS A 148 -10.05 -18.07 1.88
C HIS A 148 -10.90 -19.21 2.49
N LYS A 149 -12.01 -19.57 1.87
CA LYS A 149 -12.93 -20.65 2.34
C LYS A 149 -13.48 -20.40 3.76
N THR A 150 -13.40 -19.18 4.27
CA THR A 150 -13.93 -18.77 5.57
C THR A 150 -15.25 -18.04 5.43
N GLU A 151 -16.11 -18.13 6.44
CA GLU A 151 -17.33 -17.32 6.51
C GLU A 151 -16.93 -15.85 6.75
N PRO A 152 -17.36 -14.92 5.89
CA PRO A 152 -17.11 -13.51 6.11
C PRO A 152 -18.06 -12.96 7.17
N MET A 153 -17.61 -11.92 7.87
CA MET A 153 -18.43 -11.24 8.86
C MET A 153 -19.44 -10.31 8.16
N ALA A 154 -20.72 -10.40 8.54
CA ALA A 154 -21.70 -9.40 8.14
C ALA A 154 -21.45 -8.13 8.95
N LEU A 155 -21.09 -7.04 8.26
CA LEU A 155 -20.82 -5.74 8.88
C LEU A 155 -21.77 -4.70 8.29
N GLU A 156 -22.33 -3.88 9.17
CA GLU A 156 -22.96 -2.61 8.81
C GLU A 156 -22.09 -1.50 9.40
N GLU A 157 -21.51 -0.69 8.54
CA GLU A 157 -20.63 0.40 8.94
C GLU A 157 -21.06 1.72 8.29
N GLU A 158 -20.97 2.80 9.05
CA GLU A 158 -21.01 4.14 8.51
C GLU A 158 -19.59 4.55 8.12
N ASN A 159 -19.36 4.72 6.83
CA ASN A 159 -18.04 5.01 6.29
C ASN A 159 -18.05 6.20 5.34
N TYR A 160 -16.87 6.71 5.01
CA TYR A 160 -16.70 7.68 3.96
C TYR A 160 -16.57 6.98 2.61
N PHE A 161 -17.32 7.47 1.63
CA PHE A 161 -17.29 7.02 0.24
C PHE A 161 -16.71 8.10 -0.65
N PHE A 162 -15.95 7.65 -1.65
CA PHE A 162 -15.40 8.51 -2.69
C PHE A 162 -16.14 8.33 -4.01
N ALA A 163 -16.63 9.42 -4.58
CA ALA A 163 -17.38 9.42 -5.85
C ALA A 163 -16.43 9.28 -7.06
N ALA A 164 -15.71 8.16 -7.15
CA ALA A 164 -14.68 7.91 -8.18
C ALA A 164 -15.21 8.07 -9.62
N SER A 165 -16.52 7.80 -9.85
CA SER A 165 -17.15 7.95 -11.17
C SER A 165 -17.13 9.38 -11.72
N ARG A 166 -16.94 10.39 -10.87
CA ARG A 166 -16.82 11.81 -11.29
C ARG A 166 -15.45 12.14 -11.88
N TYR A 167 -14.50 11.22 -11.80
CA TYR A 167 -13.09 11.38 -12.21
C TYR A 167 -12.71 10.48 -13.40
N LYS A 168 -13.69 10.05 -14.17
CA LYS A 168 -13.49 9.27 -15.41
C LYS A 168 -13.09 10.16 -16.56
#